data_cc4e3dc68b3b42ff9308d553b0d0b510
#
_entry.id   cc4e3dc68b3b42ff9308d553b0d0b510
#
_cell.length_a   1.000
_cell.length_b   1.000
_cell.length_c   1.000
_cell.angle_alpha   90.00
_cell.angle_beta   90.00
_cell.angle_gamma   90.00
#
_symmetry.space_group_name_H-M   'P 1'
#
loop_
_entity.id
_entity.type
_entity.pdbx_description
1 polymer ?
#
loop_
_entity_poly.entity_id
_entity_poly.type
_entity_poly.pdbx_seq_one_letter_code
_entity_poly.pdbx_strand_id
1 'polypeptide(L)'
;MPEERGLYRKMTVSKILAYFGTLKGVPSKELSRSVPQWLGRIELSNWADKKVEDLSRGMHQKLQFAVTVINEPDLLILDEPFSGLDPLNLDLLKGIILEMRGKGKTIIFSTHVMHEAEELCDFILLINKGKSILDGQLNQIRSQNKSNAVTVELEGDTTFLKALPMVTEVQTRGNKLDITLTKDGDPQELLRALVEKTRVQRFEVKMPSLHEIFVNLVGASNAENS
;
A
#
# COMPACT_ATOMS: atom_id res chain seq x y z
N MET A 1 -10.18 11.10 -8.47
CA MET A 1 -11.21 10.06 -8.70
C MET A 1 -12.03 10.00 -7.43
N PRO A 2 -13.28 10.39 -7.41
CA PRO A 2 -14.12 10.31 -6.22
C PRO A 2 -14.51 8.85 -5.93
N GLU A 3 -14.78 8.54 -4.68
CA GLU A 3 -15.27 7.23 -4.24
C GLU A 3 -16.68 6.95 -4.80
N GLU A 4 -17.53 7.97 -4.90
CA GLU A 4 -18.88 7.84 -5.43
C GLU A 4 -18.94 7.83 -6.95
N ARG A 5 -19.81 6.98 -7.49
CA ARG A 5 -19.90 6.54 -8.88
C ARG A 5 -20.46 7.62 -9.82
N GLY A 6 -19.59 8.52 -10.31
CA GLY A 6 -19.94 9.60 -11.25
C GLY A 6 -20.13 9.17 -12.70
N LEU A 7 -20.26 7.87 -13.04
CA LEU A 7 -20.38 7.41 -14.42
C LEU A 7 -21.85 7.29 -14.86
N TYR A 8 -22.13 7.68 -16.12
CA TYR A 8 -23.47 7.55 -16.71
C TYR A 8 -23.85 6.09 -16.95
N ARG A 9 -24.71 5.54 -16.12
CA ARG A 9 -25.06 4.11 -16.04
C ARG A 9 -25.57 3.51 -17.33
N LYS A 10 -26.32 4.30 -18.16
CA LYS A 10 -26.96 3.84 -19.41
C LYS A 10 -26.02 3.90 -20.63
N MET A 11 -24.87 4.53 -20.52
CA MET A 11 -23.87 4.55 -21.59
C MET A 11 -23.10 3.23 -21.63
N THR A 12 -22.56 2.88 -22.81
CA THR A 12 -21.65 1.72 -22.91
C THR A 12 -20.27 2.09 -22.38
N VAL A 13 -19.52 1.06 -21.98
CA VAL A 13 -18.18 1.19 -21.37
C VAL A 13 -17.22 1.94 -22.30
N SER A 14 -17.21 1.63 -23.60
CA SER A 14 -16.38 2.32 -24.59
C SER A 14 -16.79 3.79 -24.77
N LYS A 15 -18.11 4.07 -24.80
CA LYS A 15 -18.62 5.43 -24.94
C LYS A 15 -18.30 6.31 -23.74
N ILE A 16 -18.35 5.77 -22.53
CA ILE A 16 -17.97 6.50 -21.31
C ILE A 16 -16.51 6.94 -21.37
N LEU A 17 -15.59 6.05 -21.74
CA LEU A 17 -14.17 6.39 -21.90
C LEU A 17 -13.97 7.46 -22.95
N ALA A 18 -14.59 7.33 -24.13
CA ALA A 18 -14.51 8.31 -25.19
C ALA A 18 -15.09 9.66 -24.75
N TYR A 19 -16.24 9.66 -24.09
CA TYR A 19 -16.91 10.87 -23.61
C TYR A 19 -16.04 11.67 -22.63
N PHE A 20 -15.54 11.01 -21.58
CA PHE A 20 -14.68 11.70 -20.61
C PHE A 20 -13.32 12.08 -21.19
N GLY A 21 -12.76 11.27 -22.10
CA GLY A 21 -11.56 11.64 -22.83
C GLY A 21 -11.75 12.92 -23.65
N THR A 22 -12.89 13.04 -24.35
CA THR A 22 -13.24 14.26 -25.07
C THR A 22 -13.39 15.47 -24.14
N LEU A 23 -14.10 15.31 -23.03
CA LEU A 23 -14.23 16.36 -22.01
C LEU A 23 -12.89 16.83 -21.44
N LYS A 24 -11.92 15.93 -21.36
CA LYS A 24 -10.56 16.20 -20.90
C LYS A 24 -9.62 16.68 -22.00
N GLY A 25 -10.14 16.97 -23.20
CA GLY A 25 -9.40 17.56 -24.30
C GLY A 25 -8.59 16.58 -25.16
N VAL A 26 -8.79 15.27 -25.01
CA VAL A 26 -8.12 14.27 -25.85
C VAL A 26 -8.72 14.30 -27.26
N PRO A 27 -7.91 14.47 -28.33
CA PRO A 27 -8.39 14.50 -29.70
C PRO A 27 -9.11 13.19 -30.10
N SER A 28 -10.18 13.29 -30.90
CA SER A 28 -10.97 12.11 -31.32
C SER A 28 -10.14 11.04 -32.04
N LYS A 29 -9.14 11.44 -32.83
CA LYS A 29 -8.22 10.53 -33.49
C LYS A 29 -7.38 9.73 -32.50
N GLU A 30 -7.01 10.32 -31.40
CA GLU A 30 -6.25 9.69 -30.33
C GLU A 30 -7.13 8.77 -29.47
N LEU A 31 -8.38 9.20 -29.18
CA LEU A 31 -9.36 8.39 -28.47
C LEU A 31 -9.69 7.08 -29.17
N SER A 32 -9.72 7.08 -30.51
CA SER A 32 -9.93 5.84 -31.27
C SER A 32 -8.87 4.76 -31.02
N ARG A 33 -7.67 5.15 -30.55
CA ARG A 33 -6.58 4.25 -30.17
C ARG A 33 -6.55 4.01 -28.67
N SER A 34 -6.67 5.07 -27.87
CA SER A 34 -6.51 4.98 -26.41
C SER A 34 -7.67 4.26 -25.72
N VAL A 35 -8.91 4.37 -26.24
CA VAL A 35 -10.06 3.67 -25.65
C VAL A 35 -9.88 2.14 -25.69
N PRO A 36 -9.62 1.49 -26.84
CA PRO A 36 -9.37 0.05 -26.85
C PRO A 36 -8.14 -0.36 -26.03
N GLN A 37 -7.07 0.45 -26.03
CA GLN A 37 -5.88 0.20 -25.25
C GLN A 37 -6.18 0.20 -23.75
N TRP A 38 -6.89 1.21 -23.26
CA TRP A 38 -7.27 1.28 -21.84
C TRP A 38 -8.23 0.15 -21.45
N LEU A 39 -9.20 -0.19 -22.32
CA LEU A 39 -10.07 -1.33 -22.07
C LEU A 39 -9.28 -2.64 -21.96
N GLY A 40 -8.25 -2.83 -22.78
CA GLY A 40 -7.33 -3.97 -22.67
C GLY A 40 -6.55 -3.95 -21.36
N ARG A 41 -5.98 -2.80 -20.98
CA ARG A 41 -5.19 -2.64 -19.75
C ARG A 41 -5.97 -2.93 -18.47
N ILE A 42 -7.26 -2.56 -18.43
CA ILE A 42 -8.12 -2.80 -17.28
C ILE A 42 -8.94 -4.10 -17.40
N GLU A 43 -8.65 -4.93 -18.44
CA GLU A 43 -9.32 -6.22 -18.69
C GLU A 43 -10.85 -6.09 -18.90
N LEU A 44 -11.28 -5.03 -19.57
CA LEU A 44 -12.70 -4.78 -19.90
C LEU A 44 -12.99 -4.80 -21.40
N SER A 45 -12.10 -5.32 -22.26
CA SER A 45 -12.30 -5.37 -23.72
C SER A 45 -13.60 -6.06 -24.11
N ASN A 46 -13.95 -7.19 -23.47
CA ASN A 46 -15.19 -7.95 -23.72
C ASN A 46 -16.46 -7.23 -23.22
N TRP A 47 -16.29 -6.12 -22.51
CA TRP A 47 -17.39 -5.33 -21.94
C TRP A 47 -17.57 -3.98 -22.65
N ALA A 48 -16.81 -3.72 -23.73
CA ALA A 48 -16.78 -2.45 -24.44
C ALA A 48 -18.18 -1.95 -24.83
N ASP A 49 -19.04 -2.83 -25.33
CA ASP A 49 -20.40 -2.55 -25.80
C ASP A 49 -21.50 -2.79 -24.74
N LYS A 50 -21.14 -3.27 -23.56
CA LYS A 50 -22.06 -3.44 -22.44
C LYS A 50 -22.27 -2.10 -21.74
N LYS A 51 -23.42 -1.95 -21.07
CA LYS A 51 -23.71 -0.74 -20.30
C LYS A 51 -22.91 -0.74 -18.99
N VAL A 52 -22.63 0.47 -18.51
CA VAL A 52 -21.94 0.64 -17.22
C VAL A 52 -22.73 0.01 -16.07
N GLU A 53 -24.07 0.01 -16.14
CA GLU A 53 -24.94 -0.62 -15.13
C GLU A 53 -24.80 -2.15 -15.03
N ASP A 54 -24.26 -2.80 -16.06
CA ASP A 54 -24.06 -4.26 -16.11
C ASP A 54 -22.72 -4.68 -15.45
N LEU A 55 -21.87 -3.72 -15.07
CA LEU A 55 -20.56 -4.00 -14.50
C LEU A 55 -20.66 -4.38 -13.01
N SER A 56 -19.81 -5.31 -12.57
CA SER A 56 -19.58 -5.57 -11.16
C SER A 56 -18.94 -4.35 -10.47
N ARG A 57 -18.92 -4.33 -9.13
CA ARG A 57 -18.30 -3.25 -8.36
C ARG A 57 -16.83 -3.05 -8.73
N GLY A 58 -16.03 -4.13 -8.80
CA GLY A 58 -14.62 -4.07 -9.17
C GLY A 58 -14.38 -3.61 -10.62
N MET A 59 -15.21 -4.11 -11.57
CA MET A 59 -15.15 -3.66 -12.96
C MET A 59 -15.49 -2.17 -13.09
N HIS A 60 -16.46 -1.71 -12.32
CA HIS A 60 -16.83 -0.29 -12.28
C HIS A 60 -15.68 0.57 -11.74
N GLN A 61 -14.98 0.11 -10.70
CA GLN A 61 -13.82 0.78 -10.13
C GLN A 61 -12.68 0.88 -11.16
N LYS A 62 -12.39 -0.22 -11.87
CA LYS A 62 -11.40 -0.24 -12.97
C LYS A 62 -11.76 0.74 -14.08
N LEU A 63 -13.02 0.79 -14.49
CA LEU A 63 -13.49 1.74 -15.50
C LEU A 63 -13.34 3.19 -15.03
N GLN A 64 -13.71 3.49 -13.79
CA GLN A 64 -13.58 4.82 -13.19
C GLN A 64 -12.12 5.27 -13.12
N PHE A 65 -11.22 4.35 -12.79
CA PHE A 65 -9.77 4.61 -12.85
C PHE A 65 -9.33 4.94 -14.28
N ALA A 66 -9.69 4.13 -15.28
CA ALA A 66 -9.32 4.38 -16.67
C ALA A 66 -9.86 5.72 -17.19
N VAL A 67 -11.10 6.09 -16.84
CA VAL A 67 -11.67 7.41 -17.12
C VAL A 67 -10.83 8.54 -16.50
N THR A 68 -10.27 8.30 -15.32
CA THR A 68 -9.44 9.30 -14.63
C THR A 68 -8.14 9.56 -15.36
N VAL A 69 -7.52 8.52 -15.93
CA VAL A 69 -6.17 8.57 -16.49
C VAL A 69 -6.08 8.60 -18.02
N ILE A 70 -7.22 8.54 -18.72
CA ILE A 70 -7.26 8.46 -20.21
C ILE A 70 -6.56 9.62 -20.93
N ASN A 71 -6.46 10.77 -20.30
CA ASN A 71 -5.76 11.97 -20.81
C ASN A 71 -4.30 12.06 -20.32
N GLU A 72 -3.74 11.00 -19.76
CA GLU A 72 -2.37 10.91 -19.25
C GLU A 72 -1.93 12.09 -18.37
N PRO A 73 -2.69 12.45 -17.32
CA PRO A 73 -2.42 13.64 -16.51
C PRO A 73 -1.06 13.54 -15.80
N ASP A 74 -0.46 14.72 -15.51
CA ASP A 74 0.79 14.79 -14.72
C ASP A 74 0.55 14.65 -13.23
N LEU A 75 -0.66 15.00 -12.76
CA LEU A 75 -1.11 14.87 -11.37
C LEU A 75 -2.38 14.03 -11.30
N LEU A 76 -2.36 12.96 -10.51
CA LEU A 76 -3.53 12.16 -10.15
C LEU A 76 -3.89 12.38 -8.68
N ILE A 77 -5.19 12.57 -8.42
CA ILE A 77 -5.75 12.55 -7.07
C ILE A 77 -6.81 11.45 -7.03
N LEU A 78 -6.58 10.43 -6.23
CA LEU A 78 -7.39 9.23 -6.15
C LEU A 78 -7.92 9.07 -4.72
N ASP A 79 -9.22 8.93 -4.58
CA ASP A 79 -9.88 8.71 -3.30
C ASP A 79 -10.30 7.24 -3.22
N GLU A 80 -9.74 6.51 -2.24
CA GLU A 80 -9.93 5.08 -2.02
C GLU A 80 -9.90 4.24 -3.33
N PRO A 81 -8.83 4.32 -4.15
CA PRO A 81 -8.82 3.75 -5.50
C PRO A 81 -8.95 2.23 -5.53
N PHE A 82 -8.65 1.57 -4.43
CA PHE A 82 -8.62 0.11 -4.32
C PHE A 82 -9.87 -0.47 -3.62
N SER A 83 -10.77 0.39 -3.15
CA SER A 83 -11.95 -0.04 -2.41
C SER A 83 -12.84 -0.99 -3.23
N GLY A 84 -13.12 -2.18 -2.66
CA GLY A 84 -14.02 -3.17 -3.25
C GLY A 84 -13.44 -3.96 -4.43
N LEU A 85 -12.13 -3.95 -4.61
CA LEU A 85 -11.43 -4.83 -5.53
C LEU A 85 -11.09 -6.15 -4.86
N ASP A 86 -11.13 -7.23 -5.64
CA ASP A 86 -10.49 -8.49 -5.29
C ASP A 86 -8.97 -8.40 -5.49
N PRO A 87 -8.17 -9.35 -4.94
CA PRO A 87 -6.71 -9.27 -5.00
C PRO A 87 -6.13 -9.14 -6.41
N LEU A 88 -6.69 -9.82 -7.41
CA LEU A 88 -6.19 -9.76 -8.79
C LEU A 88 -6.41 -8.38 -9.42
N ASN A 89 -7.60 -7.81 -9.23
CA ASN A 89 -7.90 -6.47 -9.72
C ASN A 89 -7.15 -5.38 -8.96
N LEU A 90 -6.87 -5.59 -7.67
CA LEU A 90 -6.02 -4.74 -6.85
C LEU A 90 -4.60 -4.67 -7.44
N ASP A 91 -3.97 -5.84 -7.68
CA ASP A 91 -2.62 -5.94 -8.23
C ASP A 91 -2.52 -5.30 -9.62
N LEU A 92 -3.55 -5.48 -10.44
CA LEU A 92 -3.64 -4.83 -11.75
C LEU A 92 -3.57 -3.30 -11.62
N LEU A 93 -4.40 -2.68 -10.76
CA LEU A 93 -4.41 -1.23 -10.61
C LEU A 93 -3.14 -0.71 -9.94
N LYS A 94 -2.58 -1.42 -8.96
CA LYS A 94 -1.28 -1.10 -8.37
C LYS A 94 -0.18 -1.09 -9.44
N GLY A 95 -0.15 -2.10 -10.31
CA GLY A 95 0.81 -2.18 -11.42
C GLY A 95 0.72 -0.96 -12.35
N ILE A 96 -0.48 -0.52 -12.71
CA ILE A 96 -0.69 0.67 -13.54
C ILE A 96 -0.22 1.94 -12.82
N ILE A 97 -0.52 2.10 -11.53
CA ILE A 97 -0.10 3.23 -10.71
C ILE A 97 1.44 3.30 -10.64
N LEU A 98 2.10 2.17 -10.38
CA LEU A 98 3.58 2.10 -10.34
C LEU A 98 4.21 2.42 -11.69
N GLU A 99 3.61 1.97 -12.80
CA GLU A 99 4.05 2.34 -14.16
C GLU A 99 3.95 3.85 -14.39
N MET A 100 2.83 4.47 -13.99
CA MET A 100 2.63 5.92 -14.11
C MET A 100 3.64 6.71 -13.26
N ARG A 101 3.89 6.25 -12.03
CA ARG A 101 4.94 6.79 -11.17
C ARG A 101 6.32 6.69 -11.84
N GLY A 102 6.64 5.52 -12.45
CA GLY A 102 7.89 5.31 -13.19
C GLY A 102 8.05 6.23 -14.41
N LYS A 103 6.93 6.74 -14.97
CA LYS A 103 6.90 7.76 -16.02
C LYS A 103 6.99 9.20 -15.47
N GLY A 104 7.23 9.39 -14.18
CA GLY A 104 7.38 10.70 -13.54
C GLY A 104 6.05 11.40 -13.21
N LYS A 105 4.92 10.68 -13.22
CA LYS A 105 3.63 11.26 -12.81
C LYS A 105 3.56 11.40 -11.29
N THR A 106 2.94 12.48 -10.82
CA THR A 106 2.65 12.70 -9.40
C THR A 106 1.32 12.07 -9.04
N ILE A 107 1.29 11.25 -7.98
CA ILE A 107 0.09 10.53 -7.57
C ILE A 107 -0.16 10.78 -6.08
N ILE A 108 -1.35 11.26 -5.77
CA ILE A 108 -1.86 11.42 -4.41
C ILE A 108 -3.05 10.48 -4.28
N PHE A 109 -3.07 9.65 -3.27
CA PHE A 109 -4.26 8.83 -3.01
C PHE A 109 -4.56 8.74 -1.51
N SER A 110 -5.83 8.63 -1.19
CA SER A 110 -6.30 8.30 0.15
C SER A 110 -6.49 6.79 0.27
N THR A 111 -6.19 6.24 1.44
CA THR A 111 -6.55 4.88 1.82
C THR A 111 -6.59 4.73 3.33
N HIS A 112 -7.44 3.86 3.83
CA HIS A 112 -7.43 3.41 5.22
C HIS A 112 -6.65 2.10 5.41
N VAL A 113 -6.11 1.52 4.34
CA VAL A 113 -5.34 0.28 4.35
C VAL A 113 -3.85 0.62 4.39
N MET A 114 -3.25 0.55 5.58
CA MET A 114 -1.84 0.93 5.81
C MET A 114 -0.86 0.20 4.90
N HIS A 115 -1.11 -1.07 4.61
CA HIS A 115 -0.26 -1.88 3.73
C HIS A 115 -0.18 -1.34 2.30
N GLU A 116 -1.29 -0.83 1.75
CA GLU A 116 -1.29 -0.19 0.42
C GLU A 116 -0.43 1.07 0.38
N ALA A 117 -0.51 1.88 1.46
CA ALA A 117 0.33 3.05 1.59
C ALA A 117 1.82 2.67 1.71
N GLU A 118 2.14 1.59 2.43
CA GLU A 118 3.51 1.07 2.58
C GLU A 118 4.12 0.60 1.26
N GLU A 119 3.32 0.01 0.39
CA GLU A 119 3.79 -0.51 -0.90
C GLU A 119 3.95 0.56 -1.97
N LEU A 120 3.07 1.58 -1.96
CA LEU A 120 2.96 2.51 -3.08
C LEU A 120 3.54 3.89 -2.81
N CYS A 121 3.57 4.33 -1.54
CA CYS A 121 3.93 5.70 -1.20
C CYS A 121 5.42 5.89 -0.91
N ASP A 122 5.97 7.01 -1.38
CA ASP A 122 7.26 7.53 -0.93
C ASP A 122 7.09 8.45 0.27
N PHE A 123 5.95 9.16 0.31
CA PHE A 123 5.61 10.17 1.31
C PHE A 123 4.22 9.91 1.88
N ILE A 124 4.05 10.07 3.19
CA ILE A 124 2.81 9.78 3.89
C ILE A 124 2.40 10.97 4.74
N LEU A 125 1.10 11.29 4.67
CA LEU A 125 0.40 12.17 5.59
C LEU A 125 -0.68 11.36 6.30
N LEU A 126 -0.53 11.16 7.61
CA LEU A 126 -1.48 10.43 8.43
C LEU A 126 -2.37 11.40 9.20
N ILE A 127 -3.68 11.30 9.00
CA ILE A 127 -4.67 12.20 9.61
C ILE A 127 -5.51 11.42 10.60
N ASN A 128 -5.66 11.98 11.82
CA ASN A 128 -6.58 11.47 12.83
C ASN A 128 -7.36 12.62 13.47
N LYS A 129 -8.69 12.49 13.55
CA LYS A 129 -9.60 13.51 14.11
C LYS A 129 -9.34 14.91 13.54
N GLY A 130 -9.08 15.01 12.23
CA GLY A 130 -8.83 16.26 11.51
C GLY A 130 -7.45 16.90 11.76
N LYS A 131 -6.55 16.21 12.45
CA LYS A 131 -5.18 16.68 12.71
C LYS A 131 -4.17 15.76 12.01
N SER A 132 -3.11 16.35 11.44
CA SER A 132 -1.96 15.59 10.99
C SER A 132 -1.20 15.08 12.22
N ILE A 133 -1.02 13.76 12.28
CA ILE A 133 -0.27 13.10 13.37
C ILE A 133 1.07 12.55 12.90
N LEU A 134 1.24 12.41 11.59
CA LEU A 134 2.47 11.96 10.97
C LEU A 134 2.56 12.56 9.56
N ASP A 135 3.73 13.09 9.22
CA ASP A 135 4.01 13.72 7.92
C ASP A 135 5.47 13.51 7.56
N GLY A 136 5.75 12.88 6.41
CA GLY A 136 7.13 12.67 5.98
C GLY A 136 7.36 11.52 5.01
N GLN A 137 8.61 11.32 4.68
CA GLN A 137 9.06 10.20 3.87
C GLN A 137 8.91 8.89 4.64
N LEU A 138 8.31 7.88 4.01
CA LEU A 138 8.06 6.57 4.63
C LEU A 138 9.31 5.94 5.26
N ASN A 139 10.44 5.99 4.55
CA ASN A 139 11.69 5.42 5.04
C ASN A 139 12.23 6.17 6.27
N GLN A 140 12.09 7.50 6.32
CA GLN A 140 12.49 8.30 7.48
C GLN A 140 11.58 8.01 8.68
N ILE A 141 10.27 7.95 8.45
CA ILE A 141 9.29 7.59 9.48
C ILE A 141 9.63 6.24 10.10
N ARG A 142 9.90 5.21 9.29
CA ARG A 142 10.27 3.89 9.77
C ARG A 142 11.61 3.89 10.52
N SER A 143 12.60 4.62 10.05
CA SER A 143 13.91 4.68 10.70
C SER A 143 13.88 5.41 12.06
N GLN A 144 13.00 6.40 12.20
CA GLN A 144 12.81 7.13 13.47
C GLN A 144 12.00 6.30 14.50
N ASN A 145 11.14 5.41 14.02
CA ASN A 145 10.32 4.51 14.86
C ASN A 145 10.90 3.10 14.86
N LYS A 146 12.22 2.95 15.13
CA LYS A 146 12.87 1.64 15.12
C LYS A 146 12.12 0.62 15.95
N SER A 147 11.82 -0.52 15.37
CA SER A 147 11.36 -1.68 16.11
C SER A 147 12.57 -2.34 16.78
N ASN A 148 12.46 -2.63 18.07
CA ASN A 148 13.45 -3.43 18.77
C ASN A 148 13.18 -4.94 18.60
N ALA A 149 12.43 -5.32 17.55
CA ALA A 149 12.07 -6.71 17.29
C ALA A 149 12.91 -7.31 16.17
N VAL A 150 13.32 -8.53 16.37
CA VAL A 150 14.10 -9.35 15.41
C VAL A 150 13.38 -10.67 15.20
N THR A 151 13.21 -11.08 13.95
CA THR A 151 12.74 -12.43 13.62
C THR A 151 13.93 -13.30 13.22
N VAL A 152 14.03 -14.48 13.80
CA VAL A 152 15.12 -15.43 13.52
C VAL A 152 14.55 -16.80 13.17
N GLU A 153 15.16 -17.45 12.18
CA GLU A 153 15.02 -18.87 11.92
C GLU A 153 16.39 -19.53 12.21
N LEU A 154 16.43 -20.49 13.09
CA LEU A 154 17.68 -21.13 13.51
C LEU A 154 17.47 -22.59 13.91
N GLU A 155 18.55 -23.34 13.93
CA GLU A 155 18.63 -24.71 14.47
C GLU A 155 19.54 -24.71 15.69
N GLY A 156 19.09 -25.33 16.79
CA GLY A 156 19.85 -25.45 18.04
C GLY A 156 19.04 -25.06 19.26
N ASP A 157 19.72 -25.04 20.40
CA ASP A 157 19.12 -24.67 21.69
C ASP A 157 18.96 -23.13 21.76
N THR A 158 17.75 -22.70 22.11
CA THR A 158 17.38 -21.30 22.24
C THR A 158 17.15 -20.81 23.64
N THR A 159 17.37 -21.70 24.64
CA THR A 159 17.12 -21.41 26.06
C THR A 159 17.94 -20.25 26.59
N PHE A 160 19.16 -20.07 26.07
CA PHE A 160 20.06 -18.98 26.46
C PHE A 160 19.53 -17.57 26.06
N LEU A 161 18.62 -17.46 25.10
CA LEU A 161 18.10 -16.18 24.64
C LEU A 161 17.43 -15.39 25.76
N LYS A 162 16.69 -16.06 26.64
CA LYS A 162 16.01 -15.44 27.79
C LYS A 162 16.98 -14.92 28.86
N ALA A 163 18.21 -15.38 28.83
CA ALA A 163 19.26 -14.97 29.77
C ALA A 163 20.09 -13.77 29.25
N LEU A 164 19.89 -13.35 27.97
CA LEU A 164 20.60 -12.22 27.41
C LEU A 164 20.02 -10.92 27.97
N PRO A 165 20.83 -10.01 28.53
CA PRO A 165 20.34 -8.75 29.12
C PRO A 165 19.60 -7.84 28.14
N MET A 166 19.93 -7.97 26.85
CA MET A 166 19.32 -7.19 25.76
C MET A 166 17.95 -7.75 25.31
N VAL A 167 17.54 -8.95 25.76
CA VAL A 167 16.30 -9.60 25.33
C VAL A 167 15.22 -9.40 26.39
N THR A 168 14.09 -8.80 25.99
CA THR A 168 12.93 -8.60 26.88
C THR A 168 11.89 -9.70 26.70
N GLU A 169 11.73 -10.20 25.46
CA GLU A 169 10.71 -11.21 25.16
C GLU A 169 11.17 -12.11 24.02
N VAL A 170 10.79 -13.39 24.09
CA VAL A 170 10.98 -14.37 23.01
C VAL A 170 9.67 -15.09 22.78
N GLN A 171 9.11 -14.95 21.59
CA GLN A 171 7.90 -15.64 21.15
C GLN A 171 8.25 -16.64 20.05
N THR A 172 7.76 -17.87 20.18
CA THR A 172 7.94 -18.90 19.15
C THR A 172 6.70 -18.97 18.25
N ARG A 173 6.93 -18.89 16.93
CA ARG A 173 5.88 -19.02 15.90
C ARG A 173 6.30 -20.06 14.86
N GLY A 174 5.92 -21.32 15.07
CA GLY A 174 6.37 -22.43 14.23
C GLY A 174 7.88 -22.59 14.31
N ASN A 175 8.60 -22.44 13.19
CA ASN A 175 10.06 -22.50 13.11
C ASN A 175 10.75 -21.12 13.27
N LYS A 176 9.98 -20.06 13.57
CA LYS A 176 10.47 -18.69 13.74
C LYS A 176 10.44 -18.28 15.20
N LEU A 177 11.43 -17.50 15.58
CA LEU A 177 11.48 -16.83 16.88
C LEU A 177 11.36 -15.33 16.65
N ASP A 178 10.35 -14.71 17.25
CA ASP A 178 10.24 -13.27 17.36
C ASP A 178 10.86 -12.86 18.69
N ILE A 179 11.94 -12.10 18.62
CA ILE A 179 12.74 -11.66 19.78
C ILE A 179 12.58 -10.14 19.91
N THR A 180 12.11 -9.68 21.06
CA THR A 180 12.03 -8.26 21.38
C THR A 180 13.25 -7.89 22.22
N LEU A 181 13.98 -6.87 21.77
CA LEU A 181 15.13 -6.33 22.46
C LEU A 181 14.74 -5.21 23.43
N THR A 182 15.60 -4.88 24.36
CA THR A 182 15.52 -3.64 25.15
C THR A 182 15.63 -2.43 24.23
N LYS A 183 15.25 -1.25 24.71
CA LYS A 183 15.31 0.01 23.94
C LYS A 183 16.72 0.30 23.38
N ASP A 184 17.74 -0.07 24.11
CA ASP A 184 19.16 0.11 23.76
C ASP A 184 19.82 -1.18 23.24
N GLY A 185 19.03 -2.24 23.02
CA GLY A 185 19.53 -3.52 22.52
C GLY A 185 19.97 -3.45 21.07
N ASP A 186 21.20 -3.88 20.77
CA ASP A 186 21.75 -3.90 19.42
C ASP A 186 21.44 -5.25 18.74
N PRO A 187 20.68 -5.25 17.62
CA PRO A 187 20.45 -6.46 16.84
C PRO A 187 21.74 -7.15 16.37
N GLN A 188 22.84 -6.40 16.17
CA GLN A 188 24.11 -6.97 15.75
C GLN A 188 24.78 -7.79 16.89
N GLU A 189 24.62 -7.35 18.14
CA GLU A 189 25.11 -8.11 19.30
C GLU A 189 24.27 -9.40 19.46
N LEU A 190 22.97 -9.32 19.28
CA LEU A 190 22.11 -10.52 19.27
C LEU A 190 22.55 -11.49 18.17
N LEU A 191 22.80 -11.01 16.95
CA LEU A 191 23.25 -11.88 15.86
C LEU A 191 24.56 -12.57 16.19
N ARG A 192 25.54 -11.88 16.78
CA ARG A 192 26.81 -12.48 17.21
C ARG A 192 26.58 -13.60 18.23
N ALA A 193 25.77 -13.32 19.26
CA ALA A 193 25.45 -14.31 20.28
C ALA A 193 24.73 -15.56 19.72
N LEU A 194 23.88 -15.35 18.67
CA LEU A 194 23.21 -16.46 18.00
C LEU A 194 24.17 -17.32 17.18
N VAL A 195 25.04 -16.70 16.37
CA VAL A 195 25.97 -17.42 15.49
C VAL A 195 26.98 -18.23 16.27
N GLU A 196 27.36 -17.80 17.49
CA GLU A 196 28.27 -18.54 18.36
C GLU A 196 27.66 -19.85 18.91
N LYS A 197 26.34 -19.91 19.08
CA LYS A 197 25.66 -21.01 19.80
C LYS A 197 24.70 -21.81 18.97
N THR A 198 24.29 -21.29 17.79
CA THR A 198 23.25 -21.87 16.96
C THR A 198 23.60 -21.79 15.49
N ARG A 199 22.89 -22.54 14.67
CA ARG A 199 22.96 -22.39 13.20
C ARG A 199 21.85 -21.45 12.72
N VAL A 200 22.18 -20.18 12.47
CA VAL A 200 21.23 -19.18 11.97
C VAL A 200 20.97 -19.42 10.49
N GLN A 201 19.70 -19.61 10.13
CA GLN A 201 19.22 -19.75 8.75
C GLN A 201 18.72 -18.41 8.20
N ARG A 202 18.04 -17.62 9.06
CA ARG A 202 17.54 -16.30 8.72
C ARG A 202 17.62 -15.37 9.94
N PHE A 203 18.01 -14.12 9.69
CA PHE A 203 18.00 -13.05 10.67
C PHE A 203 17.41 -11.81 10.02
N GLU A 204 16.35 -11.28 10.58
CA GLU A 204 15.65 -10.13 10.04
C GLU A 204 15.32 -9.14 11.15
N VAL A 205 15.88 -7.94 11.06
CA VAL A 205 15.50 -6.83 11.95
C VAL A 205 14.16 -6.29 11.44
N LYS A 206 13.12 -6.39 12.26
CA LYS A 206 11.80 -5.90 11.90
C LYS A 206 11.81 -4.39 11.81
N MET A 207 11.34 -3.87 10.70
CA MET A 207 10.92 -2.49 10.62
C MET A 207 9.46 -2.39 11.05
N PRO A 208 9.09 -1.42 11.88
CA PRO A 208 7.69 -1.28 12.28
C PRO A 208 6.82 -0.99 11.06
N SER A 209 5.67 -1.62 11.01
CA SER A 209 4.63 -1.30 10.04
C SER A 209 4.03 0.08 10.34
N LEU A 210 3.46 0.73 9.32
CA LEU A 210 2.71 1.97 9.54
C LEU A 210 1.57 1.76 10.54
N HIS A 211 0.97 0.57 10.56
CA HIS A 211 -0.08 0.23 11.51
C HIS A 211 0.45 0.25 12.95
N GLU A 212 1.60 -0.34 13.22
CA GLU A 212 2.23 -0.32 14.55
C GLU A 212 2.60 1.10 14.99
N ILE A 213 3.17 1.89 14.06
CA ILE A 213 3.50 3.30 14.30
C ILE A 213 2.22 4.09 14.62
N PHE A 214 1.15 3.89 13.85
CA PHE A 214 -0.14 4.55 14.08
C PHE A 214 -0.73 4.22 15.44
N VAL A 215 -0.78 2.94 15.80
CA VAL A 215 -1.33 2.48 17.09
C VAL A 215 -0.55 3.11 18.25
N ASN A 216 0.78 3.14 18.15
CA ASN A 216 1.63 3.75 19.17
C ASN A 216 1.38 5.25 19.33
N LEU A 217 1.28 6.00 18.21
CA LEU A 217 1.05 7.45 18.24
C LEU A 217 -0.34 7.81 18.76
N VAL A 218 -1.38 7.09 18.33
CA VAL A 218 -2.76 7.33 18.77
C VAL A 218 -2.97 6.85 20.21
N GLY A 219 -2.34 5.74 20.60
CA GLY A 219 -2.37 5.23 21.97
C GLY A 219 -1.76 6.21 22.96
N ALA A 220 -0.60 6.78 22.62
CA ALA A 220 0.07 7.79 23.45
C ALA A 220 -0.79 9.07 23.58
N SER A 221 -1.39 9.55 22.50
CA SER A 221 -2.23 10.76 22.53
C SER A 221 -3.55 10.61 23.31
N ASN A 222 -4.05 9.39 23.45
CA ASN A 222 -5.24 9.12 24.28
C ASN A 222 -4.88 9.02 25.78
N ALA A 223 -3.67 8.59 26.12
CA ALA A 223 -3.18 8.54 27.51
C ALA A 223 -2.86 9.93 28.08
N GLU A 224 -2.49 10.90 27.25
CA GLU A 224 -2.25 12.29 27.67
C GLU A 224 -3.54 13.11 27.87
N ASN A 225 -4.69 12.64 27.37
CA ASN A 225 -6.00 13.31 27.44
C ASN A 225 -6.97 12.64 28.43
N SER A 226 -6.50 11.68 29.23
CA SER A 226 -7.27 11.01 30.30
C SER A 226 -6.72 11.37 31.66
#